data_aedb21bb0a94ec27d6f382b7c22ca345
#
_entry.id   aedb21bb0a94ec27d6f382b7c22ca345
#
_cell.length_a   1.000
_cell.length_b   1.000
_cell.length_c   1.000
_cell.angle_alpha   90.00
_cell.angle_beta   90.00
_cell.angle_gamma   90.00
#
_symmetry.space_group_name_H-M   'P 1'
#
loop_
_entity.id
_entity.type
_entity.pdbx_description
1 polymer ?
#
loop_
_entity_poly.entity_id
_entity_poly.type
_entity_poly.pdbx_seq_one_letter_code
_entity_poly.pdbx_strand_id
1 'polypeptide(L)'
;MEGNKHEYAPIALFAFKRPKHLKITLDSLLLNPEIKKTFLYVFVDKFLDNNDKEANLKVKNLLKDYSYKFQNMEIIFNKKNKGLANNITEGIKAVFKKHEKIIVLEDDI
;
A
#
# COMPACT_ATOMS: atom_id res chain seq x y z
N MET A 1 6.19 -15.63 21.60
CA MET A 1 5.83 -14.27 21.94
C MET A 1 4.34 -14.11 22.02
N GLU A 2 3.91 -13.58 23.13
CA GLU A 2 2.49 -13.42 23.37
C GLU A 2 1.87 -12.38 22.44
N GLY A 3 2.60 -11.33 22.14
CA GLY A 3 2.08 -10.27 21.29
C GLY A 3 1.71 -10.73 19.89
N ASN A 4 2.40 -11.74 19.38
CA ASN A 4 2.17 -12.21 18.02
C ASN A 4 0.83 -12.91 17.85
N LYS A 5 0.27 -13.43 18.92
CA LYS A 5 -1.02 -14.12 18.87
C LYS A 5 -2.16 -13.19 18.46
N HIS A 6 -2.00 -11.91 18.73
CA HIS A 6 -3.07 -10.92 18.55
C HIS A 6 -2.80 -9.96 17.42
N GLU A 7 -1.74 -10.22 16.66
CA GLU A 7 -1.45 -9.39 15.51
C GLU A 7 -2.38 -9.74 14.35
N TYR A 8 -2.88 -8.71 13.71
CA TYR A 8 -3.65 -8.89 12.50
C TYR A 8 -2.71 -9.04 11.31
N ALA A 9 -3.16 -9.74 10.29
CA ALA A 9 -2.37 -9.86 9.08
C ALA A 9 -2.11 -8.47 8.51
N PRO A 10 -0.88 -8.18 8.10
CA PRO A 10 -0.59 -6.90 7.46
C PRO A 10 -1.27 -6.79 6.11
N ILE A 11 -1.52 -5.57 5.69
CA ILE A 11 -2.11 -5.29 4.39
C ILE A 11 -1.01 -4.79 3.47
N ALA A 12 -0.90 -5.37 2.30
CA ALA A 12 -0.06 -4.88 1.22
C ALA A 12 -0.96 -4.29 0.15
N LEU A 13 -0.90 -2.98 0.00
CA LEU A 13 -1.72 -2.24 -0.95
C LEU A 13 -0.83 -1.78 -2.11
N PHE A 14 -1.27 -2.07 -3.31
CA PHE A 14 -0.50 -1.76 -4.51
C PHE A 14 -1.17 -0.62 -5.27
N ALA A 15 -0.41 0.44 -5.52
CA ALA A 15 -0.91 1.65 -6.14
C ALA A 15 0.00 2.09 -7.28
N PHE A 16 -0.57 2.81 -8.24
CA PHE A 16 0.19 3.31 -9.37
C PHE A 16 -0.33 4.68 -9.85
N LYS A 17 -1.51 4.73 -10.45
CA LYS A 17 -1.98 5.96 -11.12
C LYS A 17 -3.47 6.23 -10.94
N ARG A 18 -4.09 5.69 -9.91
CA ARG A 18 -5.53 5.86 -9.67
C ARG A 18 -5.79 6.52 -8.33
N PRO A 19 -5.56 7.84 -8.24
CA PRO A 19 -5.69 8.52 -6.94
C PRO A 19 -7.10 8.47 -6.37
N LYS A 20 -8.14 8.54 -7.21
CA LYS A 20 -9.51 8.47 -6.71
C LYS A 20 -9.84 7.11 -6.13
N HIS A 21 -9.42 6.04 -6.79
CA HIS A 21 -9.63 4.68 -6.30
C HIS A 21 -8.84 4.44 -5.02
N LEU A 22 -7.60 4.92 -5.00
CA LEU A 22 -6.75 4.80 -3.81
C LEU A 22 -7.38 5.52 -2.63
N LYS A 23 -7.92 6.71 -2.85
CA LYS A 23 -8.57 7.47 -1.78
C LYS A 23 -9.75 6.71 -1.19
N ILE A 24 -10.58 6.11 -2.04
CA ILE A 24 -11.71 5.32 -1.59
C ILE A 24 -11.23 4.14 -0.73
N THR A 25 -10.18 3.46 -1.18
CA THR A 25 -9.61 2.34 -0.44
C THR A 25 -9.07 2.78 0.91
N LEU A 26 -8.29 3.86 0.94
CA LEU A 26 -7.72 4.38 2.19
C LEU A 26 -8.81 4.83 3.15
N ASP A 27 -9.83 5.53 2.66
CA ASP A 27 -10.94 5.96 3.50
C ASP A 27 -11.68 4.76 4.09
N SER A 28 -11.88 3.71 3.28
CA SER A 28 -12.53 2.50 3.75
C SER A 28 -11.73 1.80 4.83
N LEU A 29 -10.41 1.76 4.67
CA LEU A 29 -9.54 1.16 5.69
C LEU A 29 -9.61 1.93 7.01
N LEU A 30 -9.70 3.25 6.94
CA LEU A 30 -9.78 4.09 8.15
C LEU A 30 -11.07 3.89 8.92
N LEU A 31 -12.13 3.41 8.25
CA LEU A 31 -13.39 3.11 8.92
C LEU A 31 -13.33 1.84 9.76
N ASN A 32 -12.37 0.98 9.49
CA ASN A 32 -12.22 -0.26 10.24
C ASN A 32 -11.40 0.02 11.50
N PRO A 33 -11.98 -0.18 12.70
CA PRO A 33 -11.25 0.11 13.94
C PRO A 33 -10.00 -0.75 14.12
N GLU A 34 -9.94 -1.90 13.47
CA GLU A 34 -8.76 -2.77 13.57
C GLU A 34 -7.55 -2.24 12.82
N ILE A 35 -7.74 -1.21 12.00
CA ILE A 35 -6.63 -0.64 11.22
C ILE A 35 -5.52 -0.09 12.14
N LYS A 36 -5.87 0.32 13.35
CA LYS A 36 -4.89 0.83 14.31
C LYS A 36 -3.89 -0.23 14.75
N LYS A 37 -4.27 -1.50 14.64
CA LYS A 37 -3.42 -2.63 15.02
C LYS A 37 -2.86 -3.37 13.82
N THR A 38 -3.06 -2.84 12.63
CA THR A 38 -2.70 -3.49 11.37
C THR A 38 -1.57 -2.71 10.71
N PHE A 39 -0.52 -3.40 10.29
CA PHE A 39 0.50 -2.79 9.45
C PHE A 39 -0.03 -2.63 8.03
N LEU A 40 0.13 -1.42 7.51
CA LEU A 40 -0.24 -1.12 6.13
C LEU A 40 1.02 -0.81 5.34
N TYR A 41 1.32 -1.64 4.36
CA TYR A 41 2.40 -1.41 3.42
C TYR A 41 1.80 -0.97 2.10
N VAL A 42 2.25 0.17 1.59
CA VAL A 42 1.78 0.67 0.30
C VAL A 42 2.96 0.68 -0.67
N PHE A 43 2.84 -0.09 -1.73
CA PHE A 43 3.86 -0.17 -2.77
C PHE A 43 3.39 0.63 -3.97
N VAL A 44 4.11 1.70 -4.29
CA VAL A 44 3.77 2.58 -5.40
C VAL A 44 4.75 2.35 -6.53
N ASP A 45 4.23 1.88 -7.66
CA ASP A 45 5.08 1.69 -8.83
C ASP A 45 5.40 3.04 -9.46
N LYS A 46 6.51 3.08 -10.19
CA LYS A 46 6.95 4.27 -10.87
C LYS A 46 6.33 4.33 -12.26
N PHE A 47 5.98 5.52 -12.71
CA PHE A 47 5.49 5.68 -14.06
C PHE A 47 6.61 5.41 -15.07
N LEU A 48 6.24 4.85 -16.22
CA LEU A 48 7.12 4.63 -17.35
C LEU A 48 6.79 5.57 -18.47
N ASP A 49 5.49 5.78 -18.69
CA ASP A 49 4.98 6.66 -19.73
C ASP A 49 4.68 8.04 -19.12
N ASN A 50 5.11 9.10 -19.80
CA ASN A 50 4.85 10.46 -19.34
C ASN A 50 3.36 10.77 -19.18
N ASN A 51 2.50 10.05 -19.91
CA ASN A 51 1.05 10.22 -19.76
C ASN A 51 0.57 9.84 -18.35
N ASP A 52 1.30 9.00 -17.65
CA ASP A 52 0.93 8.55 -16.31
C ASP A 52 1.57 9.37 -15.20
N LYS A 53 2.48 10.27 -15.56
CA LYS A 53 3.27 11.01 -14.59
C LYS A 53 2.42 11.83 -13.63
N GLU A 54 1.45 12.56 -14.15
CA GLU A 54 0.62 13.43 -13.30
C GLU A 54 -0.23 12.62 -12.33
N ALA A 55 -0.87 11.56 -12.83
CA ALA A 55 -1.70 10.71 -11.98
C ALA A 55 -0.86 9.98 -10.94
N ASN A 56 0.34 9.54 -11.32
CA ASN A 56 1.27 8.90 -10.39
C ASN A 56 1.71 9.87 -9.30
N LEU A 57 1.95 11.12 -9.64
CA LEU A 57 2.30 12.15 -8.66
C LEU A 57 1.15 12.42 -7.70
N LYS A 58 -0.09 12.43 -8.22
CA LYS A 58 -1.27 12.60 -7.36
C LYS A 58 -1.40 11.46 -6.36
N VAL A 59 -1.10 10.24 -6.78
CA VAL A 59 -1.07 9.09 -5.87
C VAL A 59 -0.06 9.31 -4.75
N LYS A 60 1.14 9.74 -5.09
CA LYS A 60 2.20 10.00 -4.11
C LYS A 60 1.79 11.08 -3.12
N ASN A 61 1.21 12.17 -3.61
CA ASN A 61 0.79 13.28 -2.76
C ASN A 61 -0.35 12.86 -1.84
N LEU A 62 -1.30 12.08 -2.37
CA LEU A 62 -2.39 11.55 -1.58
C LEU A 62 -1.88 10.70 -0.42
N LEU A 63 -0.91 9.85 -0.69
CA LEU A 63 -0.33 8.99 0.35
C LEU A 63 0.39 9.81 1.42
N LYS A 64 1.07 10.87 1.04
CA LYS A 64 1.69 11.76 2.01
C LYS A 64 0.66 12.39 2.93
N ASP A 65 -0.47 12.83 2.35
CA ASP A 65 -1.54 13.43 3.13
C ASP A 65 -2.19 12.44 4.08
N TYR A 66 -2.28 11.17 3.67
CA TYR A 66 -2.91 10.14 4.47
C TYR A 66 -1.99 9.50 5.49
N SER A 67 -0.67 9.70 5.37
CA SER A 67 0.28 9.05 6.25
C SER A 67 0.06 9.37 7.72
N TYR A 68 -0.47 10.55 8.03
CA TYR A 68 -0.75 10.96 9.40
C TYR A 68 -1.98 10.28 10.00
N LYS A 69 -2.79 9.67 9.16
CA LYS A 69 -4.05 9.06 9.61
C LYS A 69 -3.90 7.61 10.01
N PHE A 70 -2.78 6.99 9.63
CA PHE A 70 -2.50 5.59 9.94
C PHE A 70 -1.38 5.51 10.97
N GLN A 71 -1.54 4.64 11.96
CA GLN A 71 -0.52 4.45 12.98
C GLN A 71 0.69 3.67 12.47
N ASN A 72 0.42 2.67 11.65
CA ASN A 72 1.45 1.74 11.18
C ASN A 72 1.41 1.67 9.66
N MET A 73 1.98 2.67 9.00
CA MET A 73 2.00 2.75 7.56
C MET A 73 3.42 2.91 7.06
N GLU A 74 3.79 2.10 6.10
CA GLU A 74 5.06 2.23 5.40
C GLU A 74 4.77 2.35 3.92
N ILE A 75 5.32 3.38 3.28
CA ILE A 75 5.12 3.63 1.86
C ILE A 75 6.43 3.37 1.15
N ILE A 76 6.40 2.49 0.16
CA ILE A 76 7.56 2.14 -0.65
C ILE A 76 7.34 2.66 -2.06
N PHE A 77 8.17 3.62 -2.47
CA PHE A 77 8.15 4.15 -3.83
C PHE A 77 9.19 3.43 -4.66
N ASN A 78 8.77 2.69 -5.67
CA ASN A 78 9.70 1.97 -6.53
C ASN A 78 10.53 2.97 -7.33
N LYS A 79 11.82 2.70 -7.41
CA LYS A 79 12.74 3.57 -8.16
C LYS A 79 12.68 3.32 -9.65
N LYS A 80 12.20 2.15 -10.04
CA LYS A 80 12.01 1.77 -11.44
C LYS A 80 10.61 1.23 -11.62
N ASN A 81 10.08 1.33 -12.83
CA ASN A 81 8.80 0.71 -13.15
C ASN A 81 8.98 -0.80 -13.14
N LYS A 82 8.22 -1.49 -12.31
CA LYS A 82 8.29 -2.95 -12.18
C LYS A 82 7.18 -3.64 -12.95
N GLY A 83 6.12 -2.91 -13.29
CA GLY A 83 4.90 -3.48 -13.80
C GLY A 83 4.07 -4.10 -12.68
N LEU A 84 2.78 -4.28 -12.93
CA LEU A 84 1.86 -4.71 -11.90
C LEU A 84 2.24 -6.06 -11.29
N ALA A 85 2.50 -7.05 -12.12
CA ALA A 85 2.79 -8.40 -11.63
C ALA A 85 4.05 -8.43 -10.77
N ASN A 86 5.12 -7.78 -11.22
CA ASN A 86 6.38 -7.77 -10.47
C ASN A 86 6.28 -6.93 -9.21
N ASN A 87 5.53 -5.82 -9.26
CA ASN A 87 5.32 -4.99 -8.08
C ASN A 87 4.63 -5.80 -6.99
N ILE A 88 3.58 -6.53 -7.35
CA ILE A 88 2.85 -7.37 -6.40
C ILE A 88 3.73 -8.49 -5.87
N THR A 89 4.40 -9.23 -6.76
CA THR A 89 5.23 -10.37 -6.37
C THR A 89 6.35 -9.94 -5.43
N GLU A 90 7.07 -8.87 -5.77
CA GLU A 90 8.18 -8.41 -4.95
C GLU A 90 7.71 -7.80 -3.64
N GLY A 91 6.57 -7.10 -3.67
CA GLY A 91 5.98 -6.55 -2.45
C GLY A 91 5.56 -7.63 -1.48
N ILE A 92 4.91 -8.69 -1.98
CA ILE A 92 4.51 -9.82 -1.15
C ILE A 92 5.74 -10.48 -0.52
N LYS A 93 6.79 -10.69 -1.29
CA LYS A 93 8.03 -11.26 -0.76
C LYS A 93 8.63 -10.39 0.35
N ALA A 94 8.60 -9.08 0.15
CA ALA A 94 9.15 -8.15 1.14
C ALA A 94 8.37 -8.22 2.46
N VAL A 95 7.05 -8.29 2.38
CA VAL A 95 6.21 -8.38 3.59
C VAL A 95 6.40 -9.71 4.29
N PHE A 96 6.50 -10.81 3.55
CA PHE A 96 6.70 -12.14 4.14
C PHE A 96 8.04 -12.29 4.86
N LYS A 97 8.98 -11.41 4.65
CA LYS A 97 10.22 -11.44 5.44
C LYS A 97 9.96 -11.07 6.89
N LYS A 98 8.88 -10.36 7.17
CA LYS A 98 8.57 -9.87 8.51
C LYS A 98 7.29 -10.47 9.08
N HIS A 99 6.43 -11.01 8.25
CA HIS A 99 5.10 -11.47 8.65
C HIS A 99 4.80 -12.82 8.02
N GLU A 100 3.99 -13.61 8.71
CA GLU A 100 3.62 -14.95 8.21
C GLU A 100 2.37 -14.91 7.33
N LYS A 101 1.58 -13.86 7.45
CA LYS A 101 0.32 -13.72 6.72
C LYS A 101 0.30 -12.38 6.02
N ILE A 102 -0.57 -12.25 5.02
CA ILE A 102 -0.69 -11.01 4.27
C ILE A 102 -2.08 -10.91 3.66
N ILE A 103 -2.61 -9.70 3.63
CA ILE A 103 -3.82 -9.37 2.88
C ILE A 103 -3.38 -8.48 1.73
N VAL A 104 -3.72 -8.86 0.52
CA VAL A 104 -3.32 -8.11 -0.68
C VAL A 104 -4.49 -7.31 -1.21
N LEU A 105 -4.28 -6.02 -1.40
CA LEU A 105 -5.26 -5.12 -1.98
C LEU A 105 -4.66 -4.39 -3.16
N GLU A 106 -5.48 -4.12 -4.16
CA GLU A 106 -5.08 -3.31 -5.32
C GLU A 106 -6.07 -2.18 -5.46
N ASP A 107 -5.55 -1.00 -5.75
CA ASP A 107 -6.39 0.17 -5.99
C ASP A 107 -6.98 0.17 -7.40
N ASP A 108 -6.60 -0.78 -8.20
CA ASP A 108 -6.87 -0.84 -9.64
C ASP A 108 -8.07 -1.71 -9.99
N ILE A 109 -8.73 -2.25 -9.01
CA ILE A 109 -9.82 -3.20 -9.22
C ILE A 109 -11.16 -2.50 -9.32
#